data_15cc0b570c46d2a0b77bc6b998473266
#
_entry.id   15cc0b570c46d2a0b77bc6b998473266
#
_cell.length_a   1.000
_cell.length_b   1.000
_cell.length_c   1.000
_cell.angle_alpha   90.00
_cell.angle_beta   90.00
_cell.angle_gamma   90.00
#
_symmetry.space_group_name_H-M   'P 1'
#
loop_
_entity.id
_entity.type
_entity.pdbx_description
1 polymer ?
#
loop_
_entity_poly.entity_id
_entity_poly.type
_entity_poly.pdbx_seq_one_letter_code
_entity_poly.pdbx_strand_id
1 'polypeptide(L)'
;MGKLAAGDKAPAFTLPDQDGNDVSLADFAGRQVVVYFYPRDDTPGCTKEACQFNDNLHAFTKAKVPVLGISADSAEKHQKFQAKYGLKFPLLTDADHSVGEAYGAWGEKTLYGKKSIGVIRSTFLIAPDGTIARPWYHVKADGHAAKVLAEIDS
;
A
#
# COMPACT_ATOMS: atom_id res chain seq x y z
N MET A 1 16.37 -2.39 9.02
CA MET A 1 15.10 -2.36 9.76
C MET A 1 14.33 -3.63 9.53
N GLY A 2 13.79 -4.21 10.57
CA GLY A 2 13.09 -5.47 10.48
C GLY A 2 11.64 -5.32 10.02
N LYS A 3 11.04 -6.45 9.69
CA LYS A 3 9.62 -6.53 9.35
C LYS A 3 8.78 -6.26 10.58
N LEU A 4 7.61 -5.67 10.36
CA LEU A 4 6.63 -5.44 11.41
C LEU A 4 5.75 -6.67 11.59
N ALA A 5 5.26 -6.86 12.80
CA ALA A 5 4.36 -7.96 13.15
C ALA A 5 3.04 -7.39 13.64
N ALA A 6 2.02 -8.25 13.70
CA ALA A 6 0.73 -7.89 14.28
C ALA A 6 0.94 -7.42 15.73
N GLY A 7 0.33 -6.30 16.08
CA GLY A 7 0.47 -5.67 17.39
C GLY A 7 1.53 -4.58 17.46
N ASP A 8 2.46 -4.53 16.51
CA ASP A 8 3.45 -3.45 16.45
C ASP A 8 2.76 -2.13 16.09
N LYS A 9 3.29 -1.03 16.60
CA LYS A 9 2.80 0.28 16.21
C LYS A 9 3.15 0.55 14.74
N ALA A 10 2.17 0.97 13.95
CA ALA A 10 2.40 1.35 12.56
C ALA A 10 3.22 2.66 12.55
N PRO A 11 4.34 2.71 11.81
CA PRO A 11 5.12 3.94 11.70
C PRO A 11 4.29 5.08 11.12
N ALA A 12 4.38 6.26 11.75
CA ALA A 12 3.70 7.45 11.28
C ALA A 12 4.32 7.91 9.95
N PHE A 13 3.49 8.48 9.09
CA PHE A 13 3.97 9.08 7.84
C PHE A 13 3.08 10.25 7.43
N THR A 14 3.64 11.12 6.60
CA THR A 14 2.91 12.15 5.86
C THR A 14 3.52 12.20 4.47
N LEU A 15 2.73 11.87 3.47
CA LEU A 15 3.18 11.77 2.08
C LEU A 15 2.19 12.50 1.16
N PRO A 16 2.68 13.11 0.07
CA PRO A 16 1.76 13.74 -0.90
C PRO A 16 1.03 12.68 -1.71
N ASP A 17 -0.23 12.96 -2.02
CA ASP A 17 -1.02 12.14 -2.93
C ASP A 17 -0.81 12.59 -4.39
N GLN A 18 -1.61 12.04 -5.32
CA GLN A 18 -1.53 12.35 -6.75
C GLN A 18 -1.85 13.81 -7.09
N ASP A 19 -2.51 14.53 -6.19
CA ASP A 19 -2.85 15.94 -6.37
C ASP A 19 -1.92 16.88 -5.60
N GLY A 20 -0.90 16.33 -4.94
CA GLY A 20 0.05 17.08 -4.15
C GLY A 20 -0.44 17.42 -2.74
N ASN A 21 -1.58 16.89 -2.32
CA ASN A 21 -2.11 17.10 -0.98
C ASN A 21 -1.49 16.11 -0.01
N ASP A 22 -1.10 16.57 1.17
CA ASP A 22 -0.51 15.71 2.18
C ASP A 22 -1.55 14.77 2.79
N VAL A 23 -1.19 13.49 2.87
CA VAL A 23 -1.99 12.45 3.53
C VAL A 23 -1.15 11.88 4.66
N SER A 24 -1.67 11.91 5.87
CA SER A 24 -0.99 11.39 7.06
C SER A 24 -1.71 10.18 7.60
N LEU A 25 -0.93 9.23 8.15
CA LEU A 25 -1.54 8.09 8.83
C LEU A 25 -2.48 8.54 9.95
N ALA A 26 -2.14 9.62 10.64
CA ALA A 26 -2.97 10.18 11.72
C ALA A 26 -4.37 10.61 11.24
N ASP A 27 -4.55 10.89 9.95
CA ASP A 27 -5.86 11.25 9.38
C ASP A 27 -6.87 10.10 9.50
N PHE A 28 -6.40 8.88 9.71
CA PHE A 28 -7.22 7.68 9.79
C PHE A 28 -7.35 7.13 11.22
N ALA A 29 -6.92 7.89 12.22
CA ALA A 29 -7.06 7.49 13.61
C ALA A 29 -8.53 7.17 13.94
N GLY A 30 -8.76 6.07 14.63
CA GLY A 30 -10.11 5.63 15.00
C GLY A 30 -10.79 4.75 13.98
N ARG A 31 -10.13 4.42 12.86
CA ARG A 31 -10.67 3.49 11.86
C ARG A 31 -9.58 2.64 11.24
N GLN A 32 -9.96 1.53 10.64
CA GLN A 32 -9.03 0.68 9.91
C GLN A 32 -8.60 1.36 8.61
N VAL A 33 -7.38 1.10 8.18
CA VAL A 33 -6.87 1.55 6.88
C VAL A 33 -5.95 0.48 6.29
N VAL A 34 -6.03 0.32 4.96
CA VAL A 34 -5.13 -0.55 4.21
C VAL A 34 -4.06 0.31 3.55
N VAL A 35 -2.80 0.01 3.83
CA VAL A 35 -1.65 0.67 3.21
C VAL A 35 -0.85 -0.39 2.49
N TYR A 36 -0.63 -0.22 1.18
CA TYR A 36 0.19 -1.20 0.45
C TYR A 36 1.32 -0.50 -0.31
N PHE A 37 2.48 -1.16 -0.32
CA PHE A 37 3.69 -0.69 -1.02
C PHE A 37 3.89 -1.53 -2.27
N TYR A 38 4.16 -0.86 -3.39
CA TYR A 38 4.40 -1.53 -4.67
C TYR A 38 5.55 -0.85 -5.40
N PRO A 39 6.28 -1.58 -6.28
CA PRO A 39 7.50 -1.07 -6.87
C PRO A 39 7.33 0.11 -7.84
N ARG A 40 6.34 0.06 -8.74
CA ARG A 40 6.25 1.08 -9.80
C ARG A 40 4.87 1.09 -10.45
N ASP A 41 4.36 2.31 -10.73
CA ASP A 41 3.13 2.51 -11.49
C ASP A 41 3.22 1.87 -12.87
N ASP A 42 2.08 1.34 -13.34
CA ASP A 42 1.88 0.85 -14.69
C ASP A 42 2.85 -0.27 -15.12
N THR A 43 3.31 -1.09 -14.17
CA THR A 43 3.98 -2.35 -14.45
C THR A 43 2.96 -3.49 -14.32
N PRO A 44 3.18 -4.67 -14.98
CA PRO A 44 2.14 -5.71 -15.01
C PRO A 44 1.62 -6.14 -13.64
N GLY A 45 2.50 -6.46 -12.69
CA GLY A 45 2.08 -6.89 -11.36
C GLY A 45 1.41 -5.78 -10.57
N CYS A 46 1.97 -4.57 -10.61
CA CYS A 46 1.42 -3.43 -9.88
C CYS A 46 0.06 -3.01 -10.46
N THR A 47 -0.10 -3.09 -11.77
CA THR A 47 -1.37 -2.81 -12.44
C THR A 47 -2.43 -3.82 -12.01
N LYS A 48 -2.09 -5.11 -12.01
CA LYS A 48 -3.01 -6.16 -11.59
C LYS A 48 -3.45 -5.95 -10.14
N GLU A 49 -2.52 -5.69 -9.25
CA GLU A 49 -2.81 -5.45 -7.83
C GLU A 49 -3.73 -4.23 -7.65
N ALA A 50 -3.39 -3.11 -8.28
CA ALA A 50 -4.18 -1.88 -8.19
C ALA A 50 -5.59 -2.08 -8.75
N CYS A 51 -5.72 -2.73 -9.91
CA CYS A 51 -7.02 -2.99 -10.51
C CYS A 51 -7.88 -3.90 -9.63
N GLN A 52 -7.29 -4.90 -8.98
CA GLN A 52 -8.03 -5.79 -8.08
C GLN A 52 -8.47 -5.07 -6.80
N PHE A 53 -7.63 -4.19 -6.22
CA PHE A 53 -8.09 -3.34 -5.12
C PHE A 53 -9.23 -2.43 -5.58
N ASN A 54 -9.12 -1.86 -6.77
CA ASN A 54 -10.15 -0.99 -7.31
C ASN A 54 -11.46 -1.75 -7.57
N ASP A 55 -11.37 -2.96 -8.09
CA ASP A 55 -12.55 -3.82 -8.33
C ASP A 55 -13.29 -4.16 -7.03
N ASN A 56 -12.55 -4.24 -5.92
CA ASN A 56 -13.11 -4.53 -4.61
C ASN A 56 -13.34 -3.27 -3.77
N LEU A 57 -13.09 -2.10 -4.34
CA LEU A 57 -13.10 -0.83 -3.59
C LEU A 57 -14.46 -0.55 -2.96
N HIS A 58 -15.54 -0.89 -3.66
CA HIS A 58 -16.89 -0.72 -3.11
C HIS A 58 -17.06 -1.45 -1.77
N ALA A 59 -16.53 -2.68 -1.68
CA ALA A 59 -16.61 -3.45 -0.44
C ALA A 59 -15.74 -2.84 0.67
N PHE A 60 -14.54 -2.35 0.33
CA PHE A 60 -13.71 -1.62 1.30
C PHE A 60 -14.40 -0.35 1.79
N THR A 61 -14.98 0.41 0.89
CA THR A 61 -15.71 1.64 1.23
C THR A 61 -16.91 1.33 2.13
N LYS A 62 -17.66 0.28 1.81
CA LYS A 62 -18.81 -0.15 2.63
C LYS A 62 -18.38 -0.54 4.03
N ALA A 63 -17.19 -1.14 4.17
CA ALA A 63 -16.61 -1.49 5.47
C ALA A 63 -15.95 -0.28 6.15
N LYS A 64 -15.92 0.89 5.51
CA LYS A 64 -15.28 2.13 5.98
C LYS A 64 -13.77 1.97 6.15
N VAL A 65 -13.14 1.21 5.26
CA VAL A 65 -11.70 0.97 5.27
C VAL A 65 -11.10 1.59 4.01
N PRO A 66 -10.42 2.74 4.11
CA PRO A 66 -9.72 3.32 2.96
C PRO A 66 -8.53 2.48 2.54
N VAL A 67 -8.17 2.57 1.26
CA VAL A 67 -7.00 1.92 0.67
C VAL A 67 -6.05 2.99 0.18
N LEU A 68 -4.79 2.89 0.58
CA LEU A 68 -3.72 3.80 0.15
C LEU A 68 -2.62 3.00 -0.54
N GLY A 69 -2.29 3.34 -1.78
CA GLY A 69 -1.15 2.76 -2.48
C GLY A 69 0.06 3.67 -2.36
N ILE A 70 1.24 3.12 -2.14
CA ILE A 70 2.48 3.89 -1.95
C ILE A 70 3.58 3.35 -2.85
N SER A 71 4.19 4.24 -3.64
CA SER A 71 5.40 3.96 -4.42
C SER A 71 6.25 5.22 -4.48
N ALA A 72 7.43 5.14 -5.10
CA ALA A 72 8.31 6.30 -5.27
C ALA A 72 7.96 7.12 -6.51
N ASP A 73 6.95 6.73 -7.27
CA ASP A 73 6.54 7.45 -8.48
C ASP A 73 6.01 8.84 -8.14
N SER A 74 6.19 9.77 -9.08
CA SER A 74 5.74 11.15 -8.93
C SER A 74 4.22 11.27 -8.95
N ALA A 75 3.70 12.40 -8.48
CA ALA A 75 2.27 12.71 -8.55
C ALA A 75 1.76 12.64 -10.00
N GLU A 76 2.55 13.13 -10.95
CA GLU A 76 2.18 13.09 -12.38
C GLU A 76 2.01 11.64 -12.87
N LYS A 77 2.94 10.75 -12.52
CA LYS A 77 2.82 9.32 -12.86
C LYS A 77 1.62 8.68 -12.21
N HIS A 78 1.36 9.00 -10.94
CA HIS A 78 0.18 8.52 -10.23
C HIS A 78 -1.12 8.96 -10.92
N GLN A 79 -1.20 10.20 -11.36
CA GLN A 79 -2.37 10.71 -12.09
C GLN A 79 -2.59 9.92 -13.38
N LYS A 80 -1.53 9.68 -14.13
CA LYS A 80 -1.60 8.90 -15.38
C LYS A 80 -2.06 7.47 -15.11
N PHE A 81 -1.54 6.86 -14.06
CA PHE A 81 -1.90 5.49 -13.69
C PHE A 81 -3.37 5.41 -13.30
N GLN A 82 -3.83 6.34 -12.46
CA GLN A 82 -5.24 6.41 -12.07
C GLN A 82 -6.16 6.61 -13.28
N ALA A 83 -5.81 7.53 -14.17
CA ALA A 83 -6.62 7.83 -15.35
C ALA A 83 -6.70 6.63 -16.30
N LYS A 84 -5.57 5.95 -16.51
CA LYS A 84 -5.47 4.82 -17.43
C LYS A 84 -6.35 3.64 -17.01
N TYR A 85 -6.42 3.36 -15.73
CA TYR A 85 -7.12 2.18 -15.19
C TYR A 85 -8.35 2.51 -14.36
N GLY A 86 -8.72 3.79 -14.26
CA GLY A 86 -9.91 4.19 -13.51
C GLY A 86 -9.79 3.96 -12.01
N LEU A 87 -8.58 4.09 -11.44
CA LEU A 87 -8.36 3.87 -10.02
C LEU A 87 -8.99 4.97 -9.18
N LYS A 88 -9.75 4.59 -8.16
CA LYS A 88 -10.53 5.52 -7.34
C LYS A 88 -10.00 5.67 -5.91
N PHE A 89 -8.79 5.23 -5.65
CA PHE A 89 -8.16 5.38 -4.33
C PHE A 89 -6.86 6.18 -4.45
N PRO A 90 -6.41 6.83 -3.35
CA PRO A 90 -5.20 7.66 -3.41
C PRO A 90 -3.93 6.87 -3.66
N LEU A 91 -3.01 7.46 -4.41
CA LEU A 91 -1.66 6.96 -4.61
C LEU A 91 -0.69 7.98 -4.03
N LEU A 92 0.15 7.55 -3.09
CA LEU A 92 1.07 8.42 -2.36
C LEU A 92 2.50 8.25 -2.85
N THR A 93 3.28 9.31 -2.77
CA THR A 93 4.68 9.31 -3.21
C THR A 93 5.63 9.26 -2.02
N ASP A 94 6.40 8.16 -1.94
CA ASP A 94 7.49 7.96 -0.97
C ASP A 94 8.82 8.06 -1.72
N ALA A 95 9.20 9.29 -2.10
CA ALA A 95 10.28 9.54 -3.05
C ALA A 95 11.64 8.99 -2.61
N ASP A 96 11.93 9.02 -1.32
CA ASP A 96 13.21 8.58 -0.75
C ASP A 96 13.14 7.21 -0.09
N HIS A 97 12.00 6.51 -0.20
CA HIS A 97 11.75 5.19 0.38
C HIS A 97 11.80 5.16 1.91
N SER A 98 11.79 6.30 2.58
CA SER A 98 11.90 6.35 4.04
C SER A 98 10.72 5.66 4.75
N VAL A 99 9.51 5.84 4.24
CA VAL A 99 8.33 5.17 4.79
C VAL A 99 8.38 3.67 4.50
N GLY A 100 8.75 3.29 3.28
CA GLY A 100 8.94 1.88 2.92
C GLY A 100 9.94 1.19 3.83
N GLU A 101 11.07 1.85 4.13
CA GLU A 101 12.07 1.32 5.06
C GLU A 101 11.50 1.15 6.46
N ALA A 102 10.76 2.16 6.96
CA ALA A 102 10.16 2.11 8.30
C ALA A 102 9.19 0.94 8.44
N TYR A 103 8.49 0.58 7.37
CA TYR A 103 7.54 -0.53 7.36
C TYR A 103 8.18 -1.89 7.04
N GLY A 104 9.49 -1.92 6.78
CA GLY A 104 10.16 -3.15 6.36
C GLY A 104 9.83 -3.58 4.93
N ALA A 105 9.29 -2.67 4.13
CA ALA A 105 8.88 -2.90 2.75
C ALA A 105 9.95 -2.49 1.73
N TRP A 106 11.17 -2.29 2.18
CA TRP A 106 12.32 -1.94 1.37
C TRP A 106 13.50 -2.80 1.79
N GLY A 107 14.20 -3.38 0.85
CA GLY A 107 15.38 -4.18 1.17
C GLY A 107 15.80 -5.08 0.03
N GLU A 108 16.57 -6.09 0.36
CA GLU A 108 17.07 -7.06 -0.61
C GLU A 108 15.94 -7.99 -1.05
N LYS A 109 15.85 -8.16 -2.36
CA LYS A 109 14.91 -9.11 -2.95
C LYS A 109 15.60 -9.88 -4.06
N THR A 110 15.14 -11.10 -4.30
CA THR A 110 15.67 -11.96 -5.36
C THR A 110 14.60 -12.16 -6.43
N LEU A 111 14.98 -11.91 -7.68
CA LEU A 111 14.11 -12.11 -8.83
C LEU A 111 14.91 -12.80 -9.93
N TYR A 112 14.47 -13.97 -10.36
CA TYR A 112 15.16 -14.79 -11.37
C TYR A 112 16.62 -15.06 -11.00
N GLY A 113 16.88 -15.33 -9.72
CA GLY A 113 18.23 -15.63 -9.22
C GLY A 113 19.12 -14.41 -9.02
N LYS A 114 18.66 -13.21 -9.37
CA LYS A 114 19.40 -11.98 -9.17
C LYS A 114 18.94 -11.26 -7.91
N LYS A 115 19.88 -10.83 -7.10
CA LYS A 115 19.60 -10.02 -5.92
C LYS A 115 19.58 -8.54 -6.29
N SER A 116 18.62 -7.81 -5.78
CA SER A 116 18.53 -6.37 -5.94
C SER A 116 17.96 -5.74 -4.68
N ILE A 117 18.15 -4.44 -4.51
CA ILE A 117 17.56 -3.69 -3.40
C ILE A 117 16.40 -2.87 -3.98
N GLY A 118 15.25 -2.92 -3.34
CA GLY A 118 14.09 -2.18 -3.80
C GLY A 118 12.88 -2.43 -2.93
N VAL A 119 11.73 -2.02 -3.43
CA VAL A 119 10.46 -2.19 -2.74
C VAL A 119 10.10 -3.67 -2.69
N ILE A 120 9.83 -4.15 -1.49
CA ILE A 120 9.25 -5.46 -1.25
C ILE A 120 7.74 -5.26 -1.23
N ARG A 121 7.02 -5.86 -2.20
CA ARG A 121 5.56 -5.73 -2.28
C ARG A 121 4.94 -6.18 -0.98
N SER A 122 4.29 -5.27 -0.27
CA SER A 122 3.81 -5.48 1.09
C SER A 122 2.50 -4.77 1.32
N THR A 123 1.66 -5.29 2.20
CA THR A 123 0.40 -4.67 2.59
C THR A 123 0.24 -4.73 4.09
N PHE A 124 -0.39 -3.72 4.65
CA PHE A 124 -0.63 -3.61 6.09
C PHE A 124 -2.07 -3.21 6.33
N LEU A 125 -2.79 -4.04 7.08
CA LEU A 125 -4.07 -3.64 7.65
C LEU A 125 -3.77 -3.01 9.00
N ILE A 126 -4.10 -1.73 9.16
CA ILE A 126 -3.81 -0.96 10.37
C ILE A 126 -5.11 -0.80 11.14
N ALA A 127 -5.06 -1.13 12.43
CA ALA A 127 -6.22 -1.08 13.32
C ALA A 127 -6.55 0.37 13.73
N PRO A 128 -7.77 0.62 14.26
CA PRO A 128 -8.17 1.96 14.68
C PRO A 128 -7.25 2.60 15.73
N ASP A 129 -6.54 1.81 16.53
CA ASP A 129 -5.61 2.31 17.54
C ASP A 129 -4.22 2.61 16.98
N GLY A 130 -4.00 2.42 15.67
CA GLY A 130 -2.72 2.68 15.02
C GLY A 130 -1.72 1.53 15.06
N THR A 131 -2.13 0.35 15.53
CA THR A 131 -1.27 -0.85 15.50
C THR A 131 -1.51 -1.65 14.23
N ILE A 132 -0.53 -2.47 13.85
CA ILE A 132 -0.65 -3.39 12.72
C ILE A 132 -1.61 -4.51 13.12
N ALA A 133 -2.76 -4.60 12.45
CA ALA A 133 -3.67 -5.72 12.65
C ALA A 133 -3.17 -6.94 11.90
N ARG A 134 -2.68 -6.76 10.68
CA ARG A 134 -2.09 -7.82 9.88
C ARG A 134 -1.08 -7.27 8.87
N PRO A 135 0.16 -7.80 8.83
CA PRO A 135 1.12 -7.50 7.77
C PRO A 135 1.12 -8.60 6.71
N TRP A 136 1.39 -8.24 5.47
CA TRP A 136 1.68 -9.19 4.38
C TRP A 136 2.96 -8.72 3.70
N TYR A 137 3.96 -9.58 3.64
CA TYR A 137 5.22 -9.32 2.94
C TYR A 137 5.37 -10.26 1.75
N HIS A 138 6.15 -9.86 0.75
CA HIS A 138 6.38 -10.65 -0.45
C HIS A 138 5.08 -11.09 -1.12
N VAL A 139 4.20 -10.14 -1.32
CA VAL A 139 2.83 -10.33 -1.80
C VAL A 139 2.84 -10.73 -3.28
N LYS A 140 2.01 -11.72 -3.64
CA LYS A 140 1.63 -11.96 -5.03
C LYS A 140 0.50 -11.00 -5.39
N ALA A 141 0.67 -10.26 -6.48
CA ALA A 141 -0.33 -9.27 -6.88
C ALA A 141 -1.70 -9.89 -7.15
N ASP A 142 -1.73 -11.02 -7.85
CA ASP A 142 -2.99 -11.67 -8.22
C ASP A 142 -3.69 -12.30 -7.01
N GLY A 143 -4.96 -11.92 -6.81
CA GLY A 143 -5.78 -12.45 -5.72
C GLY A 143 -5.54 -11.80 -4.36
N HIS A 144 -4.57 -10.91 -4.23
CA HIS A 144 -4.21 -10.32 -2.94
C HIS A 144 -5.30 -9.43 -2.37
N ALA A 145 -5.89 -8.57 -3.18
CA ALA A 145 -6.94 -7.64 -2.71
C ALA A 145 -8.11 -8.39 -2.05
N ALA A 146 -8.51 -9.53 -2.62
CA ALA A 146 -9.57 -10.36 -2.04
C ALA A 146 -9.17 -10.95 -0.69
N LYS A 147 -7.91 -11.33 -0.52
CA LYS A 147 -7.39 -11.84 0.77
C LYS A 147 -7.40 -10.77 1.84
N VAL A 148 -7.03 -9.54 1.49
CA VAL A 148 -7.07 -8.40 2.42
C VAL A 148 -8.51 -8.11 2.82
N LEU A 149 -9.41 -8.08 1.85
CA LEU A 149 -10.83 -7.84 2.11
C LEU A 149 -11.43 -8.90 3.05
N ALA A 150 -11.08 -10.18 2.83
CA ALA A 150 -11.56 -11.28 3.68
C ALA A 150 -11.10 -11.11 5.12
N GLU A 151 -9.93 -10.55 5.35
CA GLU A 151 -9.42 -10.28 6.71
C GLU A 151 -10.24 -9.21 7.43
N ILE A 152 -10.75 -8.23 6.69
CA ILE A 152 -11.58 -7.16 7.24
C ILE A 152 -12.96 -7.70 7.63
N ASP A 153 -13.50 -8.60 6.82
CA ASP A 153 -14.85 -9.15 7.01
C ASP A 153 -14.91 -10.20 8.12
N SER A 154 -13.78 -10.66 8.59
CA SER A 154 -13.73 -11.71 9.62
C SER A 154 -13.89 -11.17 11.03
#